data_221eaaff26c1a540a90e3302acf3a3de
#
_entry.id   221eaaff26c1a540a90e3302acf3a3de
#
_cell.length_a   1.000
_cell.length_b   1.000
_cell.length_c   1.000
_cell.angle_alpha   90.00
_cell.angle_beta   90.00
_cell.angle_gamma   90.00
#
_symmetry.space_group_name_H-M   'P 1'
#
loop_
_entity.id
_entity.type
_entity.pdbx_description
1 polymer ?
#
loop_
_entity_poly.entity_id
_entity_poly.type
_entity_poly.pdbx_seq_one_letter_code
_entity_poly.pdbx_strand_id
1 'polypeptide(L)'
;MLNPSDADARADDPTTRRLTHFTSAWGYDGWIAVNLYPFVSSRPDAMWRRADWQANGPDWEARDDLQANLRDIEAAGRMAALRVVAFGAQPAERDEAWLEMALEAFGQPANNHGADERFYCLGCNQRGQPLHPMARGRMRVSDAQQPIIWERASMTPAVCQRGRG
;
A
#
# COMPACT_ATOMS: atom_id res chain seq x y z
N MET A 1 -1.61 -1.05 1.80
CA MET A 1 -0.69 -1.25 2.95
C MET A 1 0.00 -2.60 2.80
N LEU A 2 0.86 -3.06 3.74
CA LEU A 2 1.59 -4.33 3.56
C LEU A 2 0.69 -5.54 3.81
N ASN A 3 0.16 -5.65 5.03
CA ASN A 3 -0.71 -6.73 5.49
C ASN A 3 -1.65 -6.24 6.59
N PRO A 4 -2.77 -6.92 6.84
CA PRO A 4 -3.64 -6.61 7.96
C PRO A 4 -2.90 -6.78 9.29
N SER A 5 -3.20 -5.94 10.28
CA SER A 5 -2.73 -6.09 11.66
C SER A 5 -3.71 -6.94 12.46
N ASP A 6 -3.24 -7.52 13.58
CA ASP A 6 -4.09 -8.23 14.56
C ASP A 6 -5.03 -7.27 15.33
N ALA A 7 -5.05 -5.98 14.98
CA ALA A 7 -5.92 -5.01 15.61
C ALA A 7 -7.37 -5.40 15.37
N ASP A 8 -8.11 -5.64 16.44
CA ASP A 8 -9.54 -5.90 16.41
C ASP A 8 -10.25 -4.71 15.73
N ALA A 9 -11.24 -5.01 14.88
CA ALA A 9 -12.05 -4.00 14.19
C ALA A 9 -12.78 -3.03 15.16
N ARG A 10 -12.75 -3.32 16.46
CA ARG A 10 -13.33 -2.51 17.54
C ARG A 10 -12.31 -1.62 18.25
N ALA A 11 -11.03 -1.81 18.06
CA ALA A 11 -10.01 -0.97 18.67
C ALA A 11 -9.56 0.10 17.66
N ASP A 12 -9.57 1.33 18.10
CA ASP A 12 -9.12 2.51 17.34
C ASP A 12 -7.62 2.37 17.05
N ASP A 13 -7.28 1.64 15.98
CA ASP A 13 -5.90 1.40 15.57
C ASP A 13 -5.20 2.73 15.24
N PRO A 14 -3.98 2.95 15.73
CA PRO A 14 -3.21 4.14 15.40
C PRO A 14 -3.07 4.41 13.90
N THR A 15 -3.04 3.36 13.07
CA THR A 15 -2.99 3.49 11.61
C THR A 15 -4.30 4.06 11.06
N THR A 16 -5.43 3.54 11.52
CA THR A 16 -6.79 4.00 11.17
C THR A 16 -6.96 5.48 11.49
N ARG A 17 -6.61 5.91 12.72
CA ARG A 17 -6.66 7.32 13.11
C ARG A 17 -5.81 8.21 12.20
N ARG A 18 -4.63 7.73 11.85
CA ARG A 18 -3.72 8.49 11.00
C ARG A 18 -4.20 8.58 9.56
N LEU A 19 -4.78 7.51 9.01
CA LEU A 19 -5.40 7.53 7.68
C LEU A 19 -6.58 8.49 7.65
N THR A 20 -7.44 8.46 8.65
CA THR A 20 -8.57 9.40 8.79
C THR A 20 -8.08 10.85 8.87
N HIS A 21 -7.02 11.12 9.64
CA HIS A 21 -6.42 12.44 9.73
C HIS A 21 -5.93 12.94 8.35
N PHE A 22 -5.15 12.15 7.62
CA PHE A 22 -4.65 12.53 6.30
C PHE A 22 -5.80 12.74 5.32
N THR A 23 -6.75 11.83 5.26
CA THR A 23 -7.88 11.89 4.33
C THR A 23 -8.71 13.16 4.54
N SER A 24 -9.03 13.48 5.79
CA SER A 24 -9.73 14.72 6.14
C SER A 24 -8.91 15.97 5.81
N ALA A 25 -7.60 15.96 6.10
CA ALA A 25 -6.71 17.09 5.80
C ALA A 25 -6.55 17.35 4.29
N TRP A 26 -6.73 16.32 3.46
CA TRP A 26 -6.69 16.43 1.99
C TRP A 26 -8.05 16.71 1.36
N GLY A 27 -9.12 16.82 2.17
CA GLY A 27 -10.47 17.14 1.70
C GLY A 27 -11.28 15.98 1.13
N TYR A 28 -10.95 14.74 1.52
CA TYR A 28 -11.71 13.54 1.16
C TYR A 28 -12.64 13.11 2.30
N ASP A 29 -13.80 12.55 1.95
CA ASP A 29 -14.83 12.13 2.90
C ASP A 29 -14.54 10.78 3.57
N GLY A 30 -13.63 9.98 3.01
CA GLY A 30 -13.30 8.67 3.54
C GLY A 30 -12.10 8.02 2.85
N TRP A 31 -11.77 6.82 3.28
CA TRP A 31 -10.68 6.04 2.73
C TRP A 31 -11.04 4.55 2.67
N ILE A 32 -10.40 3.84 1.75
CA ILE A 32 -10.42 2.39 1.64
C ILE A 32 -8.98 1.92 1.80
N ALA A 33 -8.73 1.03 2.76
CA ALA A 33 -7.42 0.40 2.90
C ALA A 33 -7.45 -1.03 2.36
N VAL A 34 -6.58 -1.30 1.41
CA VAL A 34 -6.26 -2.64 0.95
C VAL A 34 -4.82 -2.97 1.28
N ASN A 35 -4.53 -4.25 1.45
CA ASN A 35 -3.21 -4.73 1.83
C ASN A 35 -2.57 -5.45 0.65
N LEU A 36 -1.24 -5.36 0.56
CA LEU A 36 -0.49 -6.07 -0.47
C LEU A 36 -0.63 -7.58 -0.30
N TYR A 37 -0.71 -8.05 0.94
CA TYR A 37 -0.95 -9.46 1.29
C TYR A 37 -2.19 -9.59 2.18
N PRO A 38 -3.02 -10.63 1.98
CA PRO A 38 -4.26 -10.82 2.75
C PRO A 38 -4.02 -11.35 4.18
N PHE A 39 -2.80 -11.76 4.50
CA PHE A 39 -2.49 -12.49 5.73
C PHE A 39 -2.35 -11.56 6.92
N VAL A 40 -3.12 -11.83 7.96
CA VAL A 40 -3.01 -11.13 9.25
C VAL A 40 -1.71 -11.58 9.93
N SER A 41 -0.82 -10.64 10.21
CA SER A 41 0.41 -10.88 10.97
C SER A 41 0.97 -9.59 11.55
N SER A 42 1.27 -9.61 12.83
CA SER A 42 2.05 -8.56 13.51
C SER A 42 3.56 -8.66 13.22
N ARG A 43 4.00 -9.78 12.62
CA ARG A 43 5.40 -10.08 12.32
C ARG A 43 5.61 -10.22 10.81
N PRO A 44 6.33 -9.28 10.20
CA PRO A 44 6.59 -9.31 8.74
C PRO A 44 7.27 -10.61 8.28
N ASP A 45 8.22 -11.16 9.07
CA ASP A 45 8.93 -12.40 8.75
C ASP A 45 8.00 -13.63 8.70
N ALA A 46 6.99 -13.69 9.56
CA ALA A 46 5.98 -14.75 9.54
C ALA A 46 5.07 -14.64 8.31
N MET A 47 4.71 -13.43 7.95
CA MET A 47 3.91 -13.15 6.74
C MET A 47 4.69 -13.55 5.48
N TRP A 48 5.99 -13.21 5.39
CA TRP A 48 6.83 -13.58 4.26
C TRP A 48 6.91 -15.09 4.07
N ARG A 49 7.15 -15.84 5.16
CA ARG A 49 7.19 -17.31 5.10
C ARG A 49 5.88 -17.90 4.57
N ARG A 50 4.74 -17.33 4.98
CA ARG A 50 3.43 -17.78 4.52
C ARG A 50 3.21 -17.42 3.04
N ALA A 51 3.57 -16.23 2.62
CA ALA A 51 3.48 -15.82 1.22
C ALA A 51 4.36 -16.69 0.31
N ASP A 52 5.61 -16.96 0.69
CA ASP A 52 6.51 -17.83 -0.06
C ASP A 52 5.98 -19.26 -0.18
N TRP A 53 5.46 -19.80 0.92
CA TRP A 53 4.89 -21.16 0.93
C TRP A 53 3.67 -21.28 0.03
N GLN A 54 2.85 -20.26 0.01
CA GLN A 54 1.63 -20.20 -0.78
C GLN A 54 1.91 -19.95 -2.28
N ALA A 55 2.89 -19.11 -2.62
CA ALA A 55 3.27 -18.88 -4.01
C ALA A 55 3.93 -20.11 -4.66
N ASN A 56 4.65 -20.92 -3.86
CA ASN A 56 5.48 -22.05 -4.34
C ASN A 56 5.01 -23.42 -3.86
N GLY A 57 4.01 -23.48 -2.95
CA GLY A 57 3.52 -24.72 -2.36
C GLY A 57 2.39 -25.38 -3.16
N PRO A 58 2.04 -26.63 -2.81
CA PRO A 58 0.92 -27.37 -3.44
C PRO A 58 -0.46 -26.87 -3.01
N ASP A 59 -0.53 -25.87 -2.11
CA ASP A 59 -1.79 -25.42 -1.51
C ASP A 59 -2.53 -24.46 -2.41
N TRP A 60 -3.60 -24.95 -3.01
CA TRP A 60 -4.47 -24.18 -3.91
C TRP A 60 -5.35 -23.14 -3.16
N GLU A 61 -5.71 -23.39 -1.90
CA GLU A 61 -6.51 -22.47 -1.08
C GLU A 61 -5.79 -21.12 -0.89
N ALA A 62 -4.51 -21.20 -0.75
CA ALA A 62 -3.68 -20.02 -0.62
C ALA A 62 -3.57 -19.18 -1.90
N ARG A 63 -3.63 -19.82 -3.06
CA ARG A 63 -3.70 -19.10 -4.34
C ARG A 63 -5.03 -18.38 -4.48
N ASP A 64 -6.11 -18.96 -3.98
CA ASP A 64 -7.43 -18.35 -4.00
C ASP A 64 -7.47 -17.10 -3.11
N ASP A 65 -6.85 -17.13 -1.93
CA ASP A 65 -6.72 -15.96 -1.05
C ASP A 65 -5.95 -14.81 -1.72
N LEU A 66 -4.83 -15.11 -2.39
CA LEU A 66 -4.06 -14.10 -3.12
C LEU A 66 -4.83 -13.53 -4.31
N GLN A 67 -5.54 -14.37 -5.06
CA GLN A 67 -6.36 -13.91 -6.18
C GLN A 67 -7.57 -13.10 -5.71
N ALA A 68 -8.21 -13.49 -4.60
CA ALA A 68 -9.27 -12.72 -3.98
C ALA A 68 -8.74 -11.33 -3.57
N ASN A 69 -7.56 -11.29 -2.95
CA ASN A 69 -6.92 -10.04 -2.56
C ASN A 69 -6.61 -9.14 -3.76
N LEU A 70 -6.18 -9.68 -4.90
CA LEU A 70 -5.99 -8.89 -6.12
C LEU A 70 -7.30 -8.26 -6.62
N ARG A 71 -8.41 -9.00 -6.57
CA ARG A 71 -9.73 -8.45 -6.91
C ARG A 71 -10.15 -7.31 -5.98
N ASP A 72 -9.86 -7.43 -4.68
CA ASP A 72 -10.14 -6.38 -3.70
C ASP A 72 -9.27 -5.14 -3.94
N ILE A 73 -7.99 -5.33 -4.27
CA ILE A 73 -7.06 -4.26 -4.64
C ILE A 73 -7.56 -3.53 -5.90
N GLU A 74 -7.96 -4.28 -6.93
CA GLU A 74 -8.50 -3.72 -8.16
C GLU A 74 -9.79 -2.93 -7.90
N ALA A 75 -10.73 -3.51 -7.16
CA ALA A 75 -11.99 -2.85 -6.82
C ALA A 75 -11.76 -1.53 -6.06
N ALA A 76 -10.86 -1.53 -5.07
CA ALA A 76 -10.48 -0.33 -4.34
C ALA A 76 -9.84 0.72 -5.26
N GLY A 77 -8.93 0.31 -6.16
CA GLY A 77 -8.29 1.19 -7.12
C GLY A 77 -9.29 1.86 -8.07
N ARG A 78 -10.29 1.11 -8.55
CA ARG A 78 -11.35 1.64 -9.42
C ARG A 78 -12.30 2.62 -8.74
N MET A 79 -12.47 2.49 -7.42
CA MET A 79 -13.35 3.37 -6.61
C MET A 79 -12.63 4.64 -6.13
N ALA A 80 -11.32 4.61 -6.04
CA ALA A 80 -10.53 5.68 -5.44
C ALA A 80 -10.45 6.92 -6.33
N ALA A 81 -10.71 8.10 -5.74
CA ALA A 81 -10.42 9.38 -6.37
C ALA A 81 -8.92 9.71 -6.31
N LEU A 82 -8.21 9.21 -5.29
CA LEU A 82 -6.77 9.34 -5.09
C LEU A 82 -6.19 7.99 -4.66
N ARG A 83 -5.17 7.50 -5.35
CA ARG A 83 -4.51 6.22 -5.07
C ARG A 83 -3.21 6.44 -4.32
N VAL A 84 -3.17 6.03 -3.06
CA VAL A 84 -1.99 6.20 -2.20
C VAL A 84 -1.34 4.85 -1.90
N VAL A 85 -0.10 4.67 -2.33
CA VAL A 85 0.72 3.52 -1.96
C VAL A 85 1.47 3.80 -0.66
N ALA A 86 1.33 2.91 0.32
CA ALA A 86 1.85 3.11 1.67
C ALA A 86 2.20 1.78 2.37
N PHE A 87 2.80 0.85 1.64
CA PHE A 87 3.12 -0.48 2.17
C PHE A 87 4.40 -0.53 3.01
N GLY A 88 5.19 0.53 3.03
CA GLY A 88 6.42 0.59 3.82
C GLY A 88 7.61 -0.08 3.13
N ALA A 89 8.72 -0.18 3.88
CA ALA A 89 9.92 -0.83 3.39
C ALA A 89 9.73 -2.34 3.25
N GLN A 90 10.10 -2.87 2.08
CA GLN A 90 10.15 -4.29 1.80
C GLN A 90 11.59 -4.77 1.66
N PRO A 91 11.91 -6.02 2.05
CA PRO A 91 13.19 -6.62 1.73
C PRO A 91 13.44 -6.61 0.22
N ALA A 92 14.68 -6.36 -0.19
CA ALA A 92 15.06 -6.18 -1.60
C ALA A 92 14.87 -7.45 -2.48
N GLU A 93 14.69 -8.61 -1.85
CA GLU A 93 14.70 -9.92 -2.50
C GLU A 93 13.30 -10.54 -2.62
N ARG A 94 12.25 -9.79 -2.28
CA ARG A 94 10.92 -10.38 -2.15
C ARG A 94 9.97 -9.90 -3.21
N ASP A 95 9.50 -10.90 -3.93
CA ASP A 95 8.35 -11.00 -4.81
C ASP A 95 7.98 -9.72 -5.58
N GLU A 96 8.95 -9.26 -6.41
CA GLU A 96 8.71 -8.13 -7.32
C GLU A 96 7.52 -8.42 -8.25
N ALA A 97 7.35 -9.68 -8.66
CA ALA A 97 6.25 -10.08 -9.54
C ALA A 97 4.88 -9.88 -8.85
N TRP A 98 4.76 -10.26 -7.57
CA TRP A 98 3.53 -10.01 -6.81
C TRP A 98 3.24 -8.52 -6.64
N LEU A 99 4.27 -7.73 -6.30
CA LEU A 99 4.12 -6.28 -6.19
C LEU A 99 3.70 -5.65 -7.53
N GLU A 100 4.24 -6.13 -8.65
CA GLU A 100 3.84 -5.70 -9.99
C GLU A 100 2.38 -5.99 -10.26
N MET A 101 1.94 -7.22 -10.05
CA MET A 101 0.54 -7.63 -10.23
C MET A 101 -0.40 -6.81 -9.35
N ALA A 102 -0.05 -6.56 -8.09
CA ALA A 102 -0.86 -5.78 -7.17
C ALA A 102 -0.93 -4.29 -7.58
N LEU A 103 0.17 -3.71 -8.05
CA LEU A 103 0.18 -2.34 -8.55
C LEU A 103 -0.57 -2.21 -9.87
N GLU A 104 -0.46 -3.18 -10.77
CA GLU A 104 -1.25 -3.24 -12.00
C GLU A 104 -2.75 -3.33 -11.70
N ALA A 105 -3.15 -4.20 -10.77
CA ALA A 105 -4.53 -4.30 -10.31
C ALA A 105 -5.03 -2.98 -9.69
N PHE A 106 -4.24 -2.36 -8.82
CA PHE A 106 -4.56 -1.08 -8.19
C PHE A 106 -4.61 0.07 -9.20
N GLY A 107 -3.84 0.00 -10.28
CA GLY A 107 -3.75 1.00 -11.34
C GLY A 107 -4.82 0.90 -12.41
N GLN A 108 -5.74 -0.08 -12.35
CA GLN A 108 -6.80 -0.21 -13.35
C GLN A 108 -7.64 1.06 -13.47
N PRO A 109 -8.13 1.42 -14.67
CA PRO A 109 -8.89 2.63 -14.90
C PRO A 109 -10.00 2.82 -13.88
N ALA A 110 -10.10 4.02 -13.32
CA ALA A 110 -11.12 4.34 -12.34
C ALA A 110 -12.52 4.33 -12.97
N ASN A 111 -13.53 3.91 -12.19
CA ASN A 111 -14.93 3.99 -12.60
C ASN A 111 -15.43 5.44 -12.64
N ASN A 112 -14.69 6.37 -12.02
CA ASN A 112 -15.06 7.77 -11.93
C ASN A 112 -14.29 8.58 -12.98
N HIS A 113 -14.98 9.17 -13.93
CA HIS A 113 -14.38 10.04 -14.94
C HIS A 113 -13.77 11.27 -14.26
N GLY A 114 -12.46 11.46 -14.44
CA GLY A 114 -11.70 12.56 -13.84
C GLY A 114 -10.93 12.19 -12.56
N ALA A 115 -10.98 10.93 -12.12
CA ALA A 115 -10.06 10.45 -11.07
C ALA A 115 -8.61 10.55 -11.54
N ASP A 116 -7.73 10.91 -10.62
CA ASP A 116 -6.29 10.92 -10.89
C ASP A 116 -5.77 9.47 -10.89
N GLU A 117 -5.31 8.99 -12.04
CA GLU A 117 -4.82 7.62 -12.21
C GLU A 117 -3.38 7.42 -11.75
N ARG A 118 -2.70 8.49 -11.34
CA ARG A 118 -1.34 8.40 -10.80
C ARG A 118 -1.34 7.76 -9.42
N PHE A 119 -0.20 7.18 -9.07
CA PHE A 119 0.06 6.76 -7.70
C PHE A 119 0.65 7.90 -6.89
N TYR A 120 0.26 7.97 -5.64
CA TYR A 120 0.77 8.90 -4.66
C TYR A 120 1.36 8.13 -3.47
N CYS A 121 2.18 8.79 -2.67
CA CYS A 121 2.71 8.25 -1.42
C CYS A 121 2.85 9.34 -0.36
N LEU A 122 3.18 8.94 0.86
CA LEU A 122 3.46 9.84 1.99
C LEU A 122 4.94 10.24 2.09
N GLY A 123 5.74 9.86 1.12
CA GLY A 123 7.19 9.98 1.08
C GLY A 123 7.84 8.64 0.75
N CYS A 124 9.15 8.66 0.51
CA CYS A 124 9.92 7.47 0.17
C CYS A 124 11.15 7.32 1.06
N ASN A 125 11.59 6.08 1.25
CA ASN A 125 12.90 5.80 1.82
C ASN A 125 14.01 6.00 0.76
N GLN A 126 15.26 5.78 1.13
CA GLN A 126 16.41 5.92 0.22
C GLN A 126 16.39 4.97 -0.99
N ARG A 127 15.58 3.91 -0.93
CA ARG A 127 15.37 2.95 -2.02
C ARG A 127 14.14 3.29 -2.88
N GLY A 128 13.51 4.44 -2.67
CA GLY A 128 12.29 4.83 -3.39
C GLY A 128 11.03 4.08 -2.98
N GLN A 129 11.09 3.26 -1.93
CA GLN A 129 9.91 2.54 -1.42
C GLN A 129 9.03 3.50 -0.62
N PRO A 130 7.69 3.43 -0.77
CA PRO A 130 6.77 4.34 -0.13
C PRO A 130 6.74 4.13 1.38
N LEU A 131 6.65 5.21 2.14
CA LEU A 131 6.59 5.16 3.60
C LEU A 131 5.23 4.64 4.08
N HIS A 132 5.27 3.83 5.14
CA HIS A 132 4.07 3.45 5.87
C HIS A 132 3.56 4.65 6.69
N PRO A 133 2.23 4.86 6.88
CA PRO A 133 1.70 5.97 7.68
C PRO A 133 2.29 6.04 9.09
N MET A 134 2.62 4.88 9.68
CA MET A 134 3.23 4.75 11.00
C MET A 134 4.76 4.61 10.99
N ALA A 135 5.43 5.04 9.92
CA ALA A 135 6.90 5.04 9.86
C ALA A 135 7.50 5.83 11.02
N ARG A 136 8.60 5.32 11.58
CA ARG A 136 9.24 5.84 12.80
C ARG A 136 10.62 6.46 12.52
N GLY A 137 11.15 7.14 13.51
CA GLY A 137 12.49 7.72 13.44
C GLY A 137 12.63 8.75 12.34
N ARG A 138 13.70 8.68 11.57
CA ARG A 138 13.98 9.61 10.45
C ARG A 138 12.97 9.55 9.31
N MET A 139 12.22 8.45 9.23
CA MET A 139 11.19 8.22 8.21
C MET A 139 9.79 8.58 8.69
N ARG A 140 9.67 9.20 9.88
CA ARG A 140 8.37 9.60 10.41
C ARG A 140 7.68 10.55 9.44
N VAL A 141 6.47 10.17 9.05
CA VAL A 141 5.60 11.00 8.21
C VAL A 141 5.04 12.15 9.05
N SER A 142 5.14 13.37 8.57
CA SER A 142 4.55 14.55 9.24
C SER A 142 3.00 14.46 9.21
N ASP A 143 2.35 15.04 10.21
CA ASP A 143 0.88 15.14 10.22
C ASP A 143 0.36 16.10 9.13
N ALA A 144 1.20 17.06 8.71
CA ALA A 144 0.90 17.99 7.61
C ALA A 144 1.33 17.46 6.22
N GLN A 145 1.70 16.16 6.11
CA GLN A 145 2.15 15.59 4.85
C GLN A 145 1.05 15.62 3.79
N GLN A 146 1.35 16.24 2.66
CA GLN A 146 0.53 16.17 1.48
C GLN A 146 0.90 14.93 0.64
N PRO A 147 -0.03 14.37 -0.13
CA PRO A 147 0.29 13.27 -1.03
C PRO A 147 1.26 13.77 -2.11
N ILE A 148 2.31 13.01 -2.36
CA ILE A 148 3.29 13.30 -3.42
C ILE A 148 3.25 12.21 -4.47
N ILE A 149 3.46 12.56 -5.74
CA ILE A 149 3.46 11.59 -6.83
C ILE A 149 4.54 10.54 -6.56
N TRP A 150 4.17 9.28 -6.70
CA TRP A 150 5.06 8.15 -6.58
C TRP A 150 5.26 7.50 -7.94
N GLU A 151 6.49 7.56 -8.44
CA GLU A 151 6.92 6.85 -9.64
C GLU A 151 7.75 5.66 -9.21
N ARG A 152 7.32 4.46 -9.61
CA ARG A 152 8.13 3.26 -9.39
C ARG A 152 9.39 3.40 -10.25
N ALA A 153 10.54 3.44 -9.62
CA ALA A 153 11.79 3.38 -10.36
C ALA A 153 11.88 2.04 -11.09
N SER A 154 11.99 2.10 -12.38
CA SER A 154 12.56 1.02 -13.18
C SER A 154 14.03 0.88 -12.78
N MET A 155 14.37 -0.07 -11.89
CA MET A 155 15.74 -0.48 -11.48
C MET A 155 16.83 0.60 -11.31
N THR A 156 16.49 1.86 -11.43
CA THR A 156 17.29 3.05 -11.12
C THR A 156 16.71 3.68 -9.85
N PRO A 157 17.50 4.22 -8.93
CA PRO A 157 16.96 4.72 -7.65
C PRO A 157 15.87 5.75 -7.89
N ALA A 158 14.65 5.44 -7.39
CA ALA A 158 13.49 6.27 -7.54
C ALA A 158 13.70 7.65 -6.90
N VAL A 159 13.48 8.68 -7.67
CA VAL A 159 13.48 10.06 -7.17
C VAL A 159 12.04 10.43 -6.84
N CYS A 160 11.74 10.52 -5.54
CA CYS A 160 10.49 11.11 -5.06
C CYS A 160 10.53 12.61 -5.37
N GLN A 161 9.84 13.03 -6.40
CA GLN A 161 9.79 14.46 -6.74
C GLN A 161 8.90 15.19 -5.71
N ARG A 162 9.52 16.08 -4.95
CA ARG A 162 8.78 17.05 -4.14
C ARG A 162 8.06 17.98 -5.12
N GLY A 163 6.74 18.01 -5.04
CA GLY A 163 5.98 19.01 -5.77
C GLY A 163 6.53 20.40 -5.47
N ARG A 164 6.93 21.14 -6.49
CA ARG A 164 7.22 22.56 -6.35
C ARG A 164 5.87 23.26 -6.18
N GLY A 165 5.67 23.86 -4.99
CA GLY A 165 4.57 24.77 -4.73
C GLY A 165 4.64 26.04 -5.58
#